data_c28913ad02e772be372f2c2f60a3728d
#
_entry.id   c28913ad02e772be372f2c2f60a3728d
#
_cell.length_a   1.000
_cell.length_b   1.000
_cell.length_c   1.000
_cell.angle_alpha   90.00
_cell.angle_beta   90.00
_cell.angle_gamma   90.00
#
_symmetry.space_group_name_H-M   'P 1'
#
loop_
_entity.id
_entity.type
_entity.pdbx_description
1 polymer ?
#
loop_
_entity_poly.entity_id
_entity_poly.type
_entity_poly.pdbx_seq_one_letter_code
_entity_poly.pdbx_strand_id
1 'polypeptide(L)'
;MTGAVGTTPDPAEVVACCSSLYGHPLAELIMGESFHPGGLSGTRELLRASGLTPGQRILDAGCGLGASARLAADEFGLTVDAVDISADVVGRASARGATTRIRWRTADLLNLPFEAATYDAVLAECVLSTTDRGAVIGELRRVLRPGGILLVSDVQADGPAVPALAAHPILGAALCVTDAWGKDELASRVSDAGLQLEGWWDRSVAILDLIDRAEARVGLATVAARDLGISLASLGGLTGFPAVLGLTGDDARRMADEVRDAVQSGELGYFAALVRRPIEPG
;
A
#
# COMPACT_ATOMS: atom_id res chain seq x y z
N MET A 1 -20.48 -1.87 -31.62
CA MET A 1 -20.79 -1.99 -30.18
C MET A 1 -19.76 -1.17 -29.47
N THR A 2 -20.14 0.00 -29.01
CA THR A 2 -19.28 0.96 -28.31
C THR A 2 -19.01 0.39 -26.92
N GLY A 3 -17.74 -0.02 -26.68
CA GLY A 3 -17.30 -0.45 -25.36
C GLY A 3 -17.50 0.70 -24.37
N ALA A 4 -18.15 0.41 -23.26
CA ALA A 4 -18.27 1.34 -22.15
C ALA A 4 -16.84 1.66 -21.68
N VAL A 5 -16.44 2.91 -21.83
CA VAL A 5 -15.26 3.46 -21.16
C VAL A 5 -15.56 3.36 -19.67
N GLY A 6 -14.82 2.52 -18.96
CA GLY A 6 -14.95 2.34 -17.53
C GLY A 6 -14.82 3.72 -16.86
N THR A 7 -15.86 4.12 -16.16
CA THR A 7 -15.82 5.34 -15.34
C THR A 7 -14.80 5.12 -14.23
N THR A 8 -13.87 6.07 -14.08
CA THR A 8 -12.96 6.08 -12.92
C THR A 8 -13.80 6.01 -11.64
N PRO A 9 -13.50 5.09 -10.70
CA PRO A 9 -14.27 4.98 -9.47
C PRO A 9 -14.23 6.30 -8.67
N ASP A 10 -15.31 6.56 -7.94
CA ASP A 10 -15.34 7.70 -7.00
C ASP A 10 -14.24 7.47 -5.92
N PRO A 11 -13.35 8.43 -5.69
CA PRO A 11 -12.32 8.34 -4.64
C PRO A 11 -12.88 7.98 -3.27
N ALA A 12 -14.08 8.45 -2.91
CA ALA A 12 -14.75 8.10 -1.66
C ALA A 12 -15.15 6.62 -1.61
N GLU A 13 -15.56 6.03 -2.73
CA GLU A 13 -15.88 4.60 -2.84
C GLU A 13 -14.62 3.74 -2.73
N VAL A 14 -13.51 4.18 -3.33
CA VAL A 14 -12.21 3.49 -3.20
C VAL A 14 -11.75 3.50 -1.75
N VAL A 15 -11.77 4.65 -1.08
CA VAL A 15 -11.42 4.78 0.35
C VAL A 15 -12.30 3.89 1.22
N ALA A 16 -13.61 3.86 0.97
CA ALA A 16 -14.54 2.99 1.71
C ALA A 16 -14.24 1.50 1.49
N CYS A 17 -13.91 1.11 0.25
CA CYS A 17 -13.51 -0.25 -0.08
C CYS A 17 -12.19 -0.64 0.61
N CYS A 18 -11.15 0.21 0.52
CA CYS A 18 -9.88 0.00 1.21
C CYS A 18 -10.07 -0.14 2.71
N SER A 19 -10.84 0.76 3.34
CA SER A 19 -11.13 0.71 4.78
C SER A 19 -11.86 -0.57 5.18
N SER A 20 -12.84 -1.02 4.37
CA SER A 20 -13.57 -2.26 4.58
C SER A 20 -12.68 -3.49 4.38
N LEU A 21 -11.90 -3.53 3.30
CA LEU A 21 -11.02 -4.64 2.94
C LEU A 21 -9.89 -4.81 3.97
N TYR A 22 -9.12 -3.76 4.18
CA TYR A 22 -7.97 -3.80 5.09
C TYR A 22 -8.39 -3.73 6.57
N GLY A 23 -9.57 -3.20 6.86
CA GLY A 23 -10.19 -3.24 8.18
C GLY A 23 -10.76 -4.61 8.57
N HIS A 24 -10.96 -5.53 7.63
CA HIS A 24 -11.58 -6.80 7.92
C HIS A 24 -10.62 -7.77 8.65
N PRO A 25 -11.02 -8.44 9.75
CA PRO A 25 -10.15 -9.36 10.49
C PRO A 25 -9.55 -10.49 9.63
N LEU A 26 -10.27 -10.95 8.61
CA LEU A 26 -9.79 -11.97 7.68
C LEU A 26 -8.71 -11.44 6.72
N ALA A 27 -8.66 -10.14 6.44
CA ALA A 27 -7.59 -9.57 5.63
C ALA A 27 -6.25 -9.81 6.28
N GLU A 28 -6.14 -9.55 7.58
CA GLU A 28 -4.91 -9.79 8.34
C GLU A 28 -4.54 -11.28 8.42
N LEU A 29 -5.55 -12.16 8.58
CA LEU A 29 -5.32 -13.60 8.57
C LEU A 29 -4.76 -14.08 7.23
N ILE A 30 -5.28 -13.56 6.12
CA ILE A 30 -4.93 -13.97 4.76
C ILE A 30 -3.64 -13.26 4.29
N MET A 31 -3.59 -11.93 4.42
CA MET A 31 -2.49 -11.11 3.90
C MET A 31 -1.31 -11.00 4.88
N GLY A 32 -1.57 -11.11 6.20
CA GLY A 32 -0.59 -10.90 7.26
C GLY A 32 -0.64 -9.49 7.84
N GLU A 33 0.41 -9.11 8.56
CA GLU A 33 0.49 -7.83 9.26
C GLU A 33 0.66 -6.62 8.32
N SER A 34 1.16 -6.86 7.10
CA SER A 34 1.37 -5.86 6.07
C SER A 34 0.62 -6.27 4.79
N PHE A 35 -0.08 -5.32 4.21
CA PHE A 35 -0.97 -5.55 3.06
C PHE A 35 -0.34 -5.21 1.71
N HIS A 36 0.88 -4.68 1.70
CA HIS A 36 1.61 -4.41 0.46
C HIS A 36 2.53 -5.59 0.06
N PRO A 37 2.80 -5.77 -1.24
CA PRO A 37 3.80 -6.73 -1.70
C PRO A 37 5.17 -6.50 -1.05
N GLY A 38 5.92 -7.57 -0.77
CA GLY A 38 7.19 -7.48 -0.05
C GLY A 38 7.06 -7.43 1.47
N GLY A 39 5.93 -6.99 2.01
CA GLY A 39 5.67 -6.96 3.44
C GLY A 39 6.77 -6.23 4.23
N LEU A 40 6.87 -6.49 5.52
CA LEU A 40 7.87 -5.86 6.39
C LEU A 40 9.33 -6.10 5.95
N SER A 41 9.61 -7.14 5.16
CA SER A 41 10.96 -7.33 4.59
C SER A 41 11.28 -6.24 3.58
N GLY A 42 10.34 -5.92 2.69
CA GLY A 42 10.48 -4.83 1.71
C GLY A 42 10.64 -3.46 2.38
N THR A 43 9.78 -3.16 3.38
CA THR A 43 9.89 -1.93 4.18
C THR A 43 11.27 -1.82 4.85
N ARG A 44 11.77 -2.92 5.45
CA ARG A 44 13.09 -2.94 6.10
C ARG A 44 14.22 -2.68 5.12
N GLU A 45 14.18 -3.25 3.93
CA GLU A 45 15.16 -3.00 2.87
C GLU A 45 15.14 -1.54 2.42
N LEU A 46 13.95 -0.98 2.22
CA LEU A 46 13.78 0.41 1.81
C LEU A 46 14.28 1.39 2.87
N LEU A 47 13.98 1.14 4.16
CA LEU A 47 14.50 1.92 5.28
C LEU A 47 16.02 1.81 5.41
N ARG A 48 16.62 0.63 5.17
CA ARG A 48 18.08 0.49 5.16
C ARG A 48 18.73 1.27 4.02
N ALA A 49 18.12 1.24 2.83
CA ALA A 49 18.63 1.98 1.66
C ALA A 49 18.58 3.50 1.86
N SER A 50 17.68 4.00 2.71
CA SER A 50 17.54 5.43 2.99
C SER A 50 18.71 6.05 3.77
N GLY A 51 19.45 5.25 4.53
CA GLY A 51 20.51 5.73 5.41
C GLY A 51 20.00 6.52 6.64
N LEU A 52 18.72 6.42 6.97
CA LEU A 52 18.15 7.06 8.16
C LEU A 52 18.81 6.52 9.44
N THR A 53 18.96 7.41 10.41
CA THR A 53 19.58 7.12 11.71
C THR A 53 18.57 7.27 12.85
N PRO A 54 18.80 6.56 14.00
CA PRO A 54 17.90 6.65 15.15
C PRO A 54 17.66 8.10 15.60
N GLY A 55 16.43 8.39 15.99
CA GLY A 55 16.00 9.74 16.42
C GLY A 55 15.47 10.62 15.29
N GLN A 56 15.75 10.32 14.03
CA GLN A 56 15.18 11.07 12.92
C GLN A 56 13.65 10.90 12.86
N ARG A 57 12.98 11.91 12.31
CA ARG A 57 11.53 11.99 12.26
C ARG A 57 11.00 11.67 10.87
N ILE A 58 10.10 10.70 10.79
CA ILE A 58 9.47 10.30 9.53
C ILE A 58 7.95 10.43 9.59
N LEU A 59 7.35 10.57 8.41
CA LEU A 59 5.91 10.43 8.19
C LEU A 59 5.66 9.07 7.53
N ASP A 60 4.79 8.26 8.10
CA ASP A 60 4.21 7.07 7.46
C ASP A 60 2.87 7.49 6.85
N ALA A 61 2.85 7.69 5.54
CA ALA A 61 1.74 8.24 4.77
C ALA A 61 0.87 7.10 4.22
N GLY A 62 -0.36 7.00 4.72
CA GLY A 62 -1.25 5.85 4.45
C GLY A 62 -0.84 4.65 5.29
N CYS A 63 -0.70 4.85 6.60
CA CYS A 63 -0.08 3.88 7.51
C CYS A 63 -0.87 2.57 7.71
N GLY A 64 -2.13 2.51 7.26
CA GLY A 64 -2.99 1.35 7.47
C GLY A 64 -3.00 0.92 8.94
N LEU A 65 -2.84 -0.37 9.19
CA LEU A 65 -2.76 -0.93 10.56
C LEU A 65 -1.41 -0.69 11.26
N GLY A 66 -0.52 0.10 10.65
CA GLY A 66 0.70 0.62 11.24
C GLY A 66 1.87 -0.37 11.38
N ALA A 67 1.92 -1.39 10.54
CA ALA A 67 3.00 -2.38 10.58
C ALA A 67 4.35 -1.73 10.24
N SER A 68 4.40 -0.91 9.18
CA SER A 68 5.60 -0.17 8.76
C SER A 68 6.02 0.88 9.78
N ALA A 69 5.05 1.62 10.37
CA ALA A 69 5.34 2.58 11.43
C ALA A 69 6.01 1.93 12.65
N ARG A 70 5.49 0.76 13.09
CA ARG A 70 6.10 0.01 14.21
C ARG A 70 7.49 -0.49 13.87
N LEU A 71 7.67 -1.07 12.69
CA LEU A 71 8.99 -1.51 12.25
C LEU A 71 10.00 -0.36 12.24
N ALA A 72 9.63 0.81 11.72
CA ALA A 72 10.47 1.99 11.69
C ALA A 72 10.84 2.49 13.11
N ALA A 73 9.87 2.47 14.02
CA ALA A 73 10.09 2.89 15.40
C ALA A 73 10.95 1.89 16.19
N ASP A 74 10.66 0.59 16.07
CA ASP A 74 11.22 -0.45 16.93
C ASP A 74 12.59 -0.92 16.44
N GLU A 75 12.76 -1.15 15.12
CA GLU A 75 14.02 -1.66 14.58
C GLU A 75 15.01 -0.54 14.19
N PHE A 76 14.50 0.64 13.77
CA PHE A 76 15.35 1.74 13.31
C PHE A 76 15.44 2.91 14.31
N GLY A 77 14.67 2.85 15.39
CA GLY A 77 14.67 3.89 16.43
C GLY A 77 14.15 5.25 15.95
N LEU A 78 13.35 5.28 14.88
CA LEU A 78 12.81 6.49 14.31
C LEU A 78 11.62 7.02 15.12
N THR A 79 11.36 8.32 15.02
CA THR A 79 10.11 8.92 15.52
C THR A 79 9.15 9.03 14.34
N VAL A 80 7.95 8.47 14.48
CA VAL A 80 6.99 8.32 13.39
C VAL A 80 5.73 9.12 13.67
N ASP A 81 5.32 9.97 12.75
CA ASP A 81 3.93 10.39 12.64
C ASP A 81 3.27 9.48 11.60
N ALA A 82 2.28 8.71 12.01
CA ALA A 82 1.59 7.74 11.16
C ALA A 82 0.17 8.24 10.85
N VAL A 83 -0.12 8.42 9.57
CA VAL A 83 -1.40 9.00 9.13
C VAL A 83 -2.14 8.07 8.17
N ASP A 84 -3.46 8.05 8.32
CA ASP A 84 -4.37 7.40 7.39
C ASP A 84 -5.66 8.22 7.30
N ILE A 85 -6.37 8.15 6.18
CA ILE A 85 -7.63 8.86 5.98
C ILE A 85 -8.76 8.24 6.81
N SER A 86 -8.67 6.95 7.13
CA SER A 86 -9.67 6.20 7.89
C SER A 86 -9.42 6.29 9.40
N ALA A 87 -10.32 6.97 10.13
CA ALA A 87 -10.27 7.08 11.57
C ALA A 87 -10.38 5.72 12.28
N ASP A 88 -11.15 4.77 11.71
CA ASP A 88 -11.28 3.40 12.24
C ASP A 88 -9.94 2.65 12.15
N VAL A 89 -9.29 2.71 10.99
CA VAL A 89 -8.00 2.07 10.74
C VAL A 89 -6.94 2.64 11.70
N VAL A 90 -6.87 3.97 11.85
CA VAL A 90 -5.96 4.65 12.80
C VAL A 90 -6.25 4.23 14.24
N GLY A 91 -7.53 4.16 14.63
CA GLY A 91 -7.95 3.69 15.97
C GLY A 91 -7.46 2.28 16.24
N ARG A 92 -7.62 1.37 15.30
CA ARG A 92 -7.15 -0.02 15.39
C ARG A 92 -5.62 -0.12 15.39
N ALA A 93 -4.93 0.68 14.56
CA ALA A 93 -3.48 0.74 14.56
C ALA A 93 -2.93 1.18 15.92
N SER A 94 -3.49 2.23 16.50
CA SER A 94 -3.07 2.76 17.79
C SER A 94 -3.32 1.79 18.97
N ALA A 95 -4.35 0.95 18.88
CA ALA A 95 -4.70 -0.02 19.91
C ALA A 95 -3.77 -1.25 19.96
N ARG A 96 -2.95 -1.48 18.92
CA ARG A 96 -2.07 -2.67 18.78
C ARG A 96 -0.78 -2.62 19.61
N GLY A 97 -0.51 -1.57 20.33
CA GLY A 97 0.65 -1.42 21.20
C GLY A 97 1.00 0.03 21.44
N ALA A 98 1.27 0.36 22.70
CA ALA A 98 1.72 1.68 23.08
C ALA A 98 3.22 1.82 22.84
N THR A 99 3.61 2.78 22.00
CA THR A 99 5.00 3.24 21.90
C THR A 99 5.02 4.77 21.92
N THR A 100 5.97 5.35 22.61
CA THR A 100 6.13 6.80 22.66
C THR A 100 6.75 7.37 21.40
N ARG A 101 7.21 6.51 20.50
CA ARG A 101 7.85 6.90 19.24
C ARG A 101 6.88 7.09 18.09
N ILE A 102 5.61 6.63 18.20
CA ILE A 102 4.62 6.75 17.13
C ILE A 102 3.47 7.64 17.59
N ARG A 103 3.11 8.60 16.73
CA ARG A 103 1.91 9.42 16.87
C ARG A 103 0.95 9.05 15.75
N TRP A 104 -0.22 8.59 16.12
CA TRP A 104 -1.27 8.19 15.21
C TRP A 104 -2.23 9.35 14.96
N ARG A 105 -2.57 9.61 13.70
CA ARG A 105 -3.48 10.70 13.33
C ARG A 105 -4.29 10.36 12.08
N THR A 106 -5.58 10.70 12.12
CA THR A 106 -6.41 10.72 10.91
C THR A 106 -6.08 11.99 10.11
N ALA A 107 -5.67 11.83 8.85
CA ALA A 107 -5.36 12.93 7.95
C ALA A 107 -5.52 12.52 6.48
N ASP A 108 -5.85 13.52 5.65
CA ASP A 108 -5.84 13.42 4.21
C ASP A 108 -4.45 13.78 3.69
N LEU A 109 -3.88 12.94 2.82
CA LEU A 109 -2.57 13.17 2.20
C LEU A 109 -2.56 14.37 1.25
N LEU A 110 -3.72 14.82 0.79
CA LEU A 110 -3.85 16.03 -0.01
C LEU A 110 -3.78 17.32 0.84
N ASN A 111 -3.93 17.22 2.17
CA ASN A 111 -3.90 18.34 3.09
C ASN A 111 -3.38 17.91 4.46
N LEU A 112 -2.08 17.65 4.54
CA LEU A 112 -1.44 17.18 5.77
C LEU A 112 -1.38 18.28 6.85
N PRO A 113 -1.79 17.97 8.09
CA PRO A 113 -1.81 18.95 9.20
C PRO A 113 -0.42 19.13 9.81
N PHE A 114 0.61 19.25 8.98
CA PHE A 114 1.99 19.43 9.40
C PHE A 114 2.61 20.63 8.68
N GLU A 115 3.54 21.28 9.34
CA GLU A 115 4.31 22.37 8.75
C GLU A 115 5.25 21.88 7.65
N ALA A 116 5.63 22.79 6.76
CA ALA A 116 6.63 22.51 5.73
C ALA A 116 7.98 22.12 6.37
N ALA A 117 8.75 21.29 5.67
CA ALA A 117 10.10 20.90 6.08
C ALA A 117 10.18 20.26 7.49
N THR A 118 9.17 19.46 7.86
CA THR A 118 9.06 18.83 9.17
C THR A 118 9.81 17.49 9.24
N TYR A 119 9.85 16.71 8.15
CA TYR A 119 10.29 15.32 8.17
C TYR A 119 11.62 15.09 7.47
N ASP A 120 12.44 14.22 8.07
CA ASP A 120 13.66 13.69 7.48
C ASP A 120 13.34 12.75 6.32
N ALA A 121 12.26 11.97 6.45
CA ALA A 121 11.73 11.15 5.38
C ALA A 121 10.21 11.01 5.44
N VAL A 122 9.63 10.63 4.31
CA VAL A 122 8.24 10.16 4.18
C VAL A 122 8.29 8.74 3.63
N LEU A 123 7.56 7.84 4.23
CA LEU A 123 7.31 6.47 3.74
C LEU A 123 5.90 6.44 3.15
N ALA A 124 5.76 5.98 1.91
CA ALA A 124 4.49 5.85 1.18
C ALA A 124 4.46 4.49 0.47
N GLU A 125 3.74 3.53 1.03
CA GLU A 125 3.66 2.15 0.55
C GLU A 125 2.24 1.83 0.10
N CYS A 126 2.03 1.55 -1.20
CA CYS A 126 0.73 1.27 -1.82
C CYS A 126 -0.34 2.32 -1.51
N VAL A 127 0.00 3.60 -1.64
CA VAL A 127 -0.92 4.70 -1.34
C VAL A 127 -0.99 5.76 -2.44
N LEU A 128 0.08 5.92 -3.23
CA LEU A 128 0.10 6.96 -4.27
C LEU A 128 -0.88 6.66 -5.40
N SER A 129 -1.03 5.40 -5.77
CA SER A 129 -1.95 4.92 -6.80
C SER A 129 -3.44 5.10 -6.43
N THR A 130 -3.75 5.34 -5.14
CA THR A 130 -5.13 5.55 -4.67
C THR A 130 -5.49 7.02 -4.45
N THR A 131 -4.61 7.96 -4.85
CA THR A 131 -4.76 9.39 -4.58
C THR A 131 -4.62 10.23 -5.86
N ASP A 132 -4.95 11.54 -5.78
CA ASP A 132 -4.54 12.49 -6.82
C ASP A 132 -3.02 12.61 -6.83
N ARG A 133 -2.41 12.00 -7.83
CA ARG A 133 -0.97 11.76 -7.93
C ARG A 133 -0.13 13.03 -7.91
N GLY A 134 -0.58 14.07 -8.63
CA GLY A 134 0.16 15.33 -8.70
C GLY A 134 0.09 16.11 -7.41
N ALA A 135 -1.10 16.22 -6.83
CA ALA A 135 -1.34 16.96 -5.60
C ALA A 135 -0.64 16.29 -4.40
N VAL A 136 -0.71 14.93 -4.29
CA VAL A 136 -0.09 14.21 -3.17
C VAL A 136 1.43 14.33 -3.16
N ILE A 137 2.11 14.21 -4.32
CA ILE A 137 3.58 14.37 -4.40
C ILE A 137 3.99 15.77 -3.96
N GLY A 138 3.24 16.80 -4.37
CA GLY A 138 3.47 18.19 -3.95
C GLY A 138 3.37 18.37 -2.43
N GLU A 139 2.36 17.75 -1.82
CA GLU A 139 2.15 17.82 -0.38
C GLU A 139 3.21 17.02 0.41
N LEU A 140 3.58 15.83 -0.05
CA LEU A 140 4.68 15.06 0.53
C LEU A 140 6.02 15.81 0.42
N ARG A 141 6.28 16.47 -0.74
CA ARG A 141 7.45 17.35 -0.87
C ARG A 141 7.40 18.51 0.11
N ARG A 142 6.24 19.14 0.31
CA ARG A 142 6.09 20.27 1.22
C ARG A 142 6.54 19.91 2.63
N VAL A 143 6.12 18.77 3.15
CA VAL A 143 6.43 18.32 4.51
C VAL A 143 7.84 17.74 4.68
N LEU A 144 8.49 17.27 3.60
CA LEU A 144 9.90 16.90 3.61
C LEU A 144 10.80 18.11 3.78
N ARG A 145 11.83 18.03 4.60
CA ARG A 145 12.90 19.03 4.67
C ARG A 145 13.78 19.01 3.42
N PRO A 146 14.50 20.09 3.10
CA PRO A 146 15.57 20.04 2.11
C PRO A 146 16.58 18.95 2.47
N GLY A 147 16.97 18.12 1.49
CA GLY A 147 17.77 16.91 1.70
C GLY A 147 16.98 15.70 2.21
N GLY A 148 15.70 15.85 2.54
CA GLY A 148 14.83 14.76 2.99
C GLY A 148 14.49 13.77 1.87
N ILE A 149 14.00 12.61 2.26
CA ILE A 149 13.83 11.44 1.37
C ILE A 149 12.37 11.00 1.36
N LEU A 150 11.80 10.82 0.18
CA LEU A 150 10.54 10.10 -0.01
C LEU A 150 10.87 8.66 -0.41
N LEU A 151 10.41 7.72 0.40
CA LEU A 151 10.51 6.28 0.21
C LEU A 151 9.16 5.79 -0.31
N VAL A 152 9.15 5.27 -1.53
CA VAL A 152 7.92 4.81 -2.19
C VAL A 152 8.04 3.34 -2.51
N SER A 153 6.96 2.60 -2.32
CA SER A 153 6.76 1.32 -2.97
C SER A 153 5.31 1.21 -3.42
N ASP A 154 5.09 0.82 -4.66
CA ASP A 154 3.73 0.75 -5.22
C ASP A 154 3.67 -0.21 -6.40
N VAL A 155 2.44 -0.51 -6.84
CA VAL A 155 2.19 -1.30 -8.03
C VAL A 155 2.54 -0.48 -9.27
N GLN A 156 3.15 -1.12 -10.26
CA GLN A 156 3.39 -0.52 -11.58
C GLN A 156 2.66 -1.32 -12.66
N ALA A 157 2.12 -0.60 -13.65
CA ALA A 157 1.56 -1.19 -14.84
C ALA A 157 1.64 -0.23 -16.03
N ASP A 158 1.84 -0.78 -17.22
CA ASP A 158 1.79 -0.02 -18.48
C ASP A 158 0.42 -0.25 -19.15
N GLY A 159 -0.66 0.20 -18.49
CA GLY A 159 -2.04 0.05 -18.98
C GLY A 159 -2.88 -0.95 -18.17
N PRO A 160 -4.08 -1.31 -18.63
CA PRO A 160 -4.99 -2.23 -17.93
C PRO A 160 -4.47 -3.68 -18.02
N ALA A 161 -3.58 -4.04 -17.10
CA ALA A 161 -2.83 -5.30 -17.14
C ALA A 161 -3.64 -6.54 -16.67
N VAL A 162 -4.78 -6.35 -16.01
CA VAL A 162 -5.56 -7.46 -15.40
C VAL A 162 -7.04 -7.35 -15.75
N PRO A 163 -7.51 -8.06 -16.78
CA PRO A 163 -8.91 -7.98 -17.25
C PRO A 163 -9.96 -8.27 -16.18
N ALA A 164 -9.72 -9.23 -15.28
CA ALA A 164 -10.64 -9.53 -14.19
C ALA A 164 -10.78 -8.36 -13.21
N LEU A 165 -9.71 -7.60 -12.95
CA LEU A 165 -9.78 -6.38 -12.13
C LEU A 165 -10.47 -5.22 -12.86
N ALA A 166 -10.37 -5.16 -14.19
CA ALA A 166 -11.11 -4.18 -14.98
C ALA A 166 -12.64 -4.38 -14.88
N ALA A 167 -13.11 -5.62 -14.66
CA ALA A 167 -14.52 -5.91 -14.38
C ALA A 167 -14.94 -5.52 -12.94
N HIS A 168 -13.99 -5.26 -12.06
CA HIS A 168 -14.19 -4.86 -10.66
C HIS A 168 -13.38 -3.59 -10.33
N PRO A 169 -13.74 -2.42 -10.90
CA PRO A 169 -12.89 -1.22 -10.87
C PRO A 169 -12.58 -0.71 -9.46
N ILE A 170 -13.52 -0.82 -8.52
CA ILE A 170 -13.29 -0.44 -7.11
C ILE A 170 -12.24 -1.36 -6.46
N LEU A 171 -12.31 -2.66 -6.73
CA LEU A 171 -11.32 -3.62 -6.23
C LEU A 171 -9.96 -3.40 -6.88
N GLY A 172 -9.92 -3.17 -8.19
CA GLY A 172 -8.71 -2.85 -8.91
C GLY A 172 -8.00 -1.59 -8.35
N ALA A 173 -8.77 -0.56 -8.03
CA ALA A 173 -8.27 0.64 -7.38
C ALA A 173 -7.78 0.35 -5.95
N ALA A 174 -8.54 -0.42 -5.15
CA ALA A 174 -8.14 -0.80 -3.79
C ALA A 174 -6.88 -1.68 -3.76
N LEU A 175 -6.61 -2.45 -4.81
CA LEU A 175 -5.37 -3.22 -4.98
C LEU A 175 -4.26 -2.44 -5.70
N CYS A 176 -4.42 -1.14 -5.90
CA CYS A 176 -3.45 -0.24 -6.54
C CYS A 176 -3.17 -0.54 -8.02
N VAL A 177 -3.99 -1.36 -8.69
CA VAL A 177 -3.75 -1.81 -10.07
C VAL A 177 -4.37 -0.87 -11.10
N THR A 178 -5.57 -0.33 -10.84
CA THR A 178 -6.32 0.51 -11.81
C THR A 178 -5.59 1.77 -12.20
N ASP A 179 -4.90 2.39 -11.24
CA ASP A 179 -4.11 3.60 -11.39
C ASP A 179 -2.63 3.35 -11.06
N ALA A 180 -2.10 2.20 -11.46
CA ALA A 180 -0.70 1.87 -11.29
C ALA A 180 0.22 2.81 -12.12
N TRP A 181 1.43 2.99 -11.65
CA TRP A 181 2.38 3.96 -12.23
C TRP A 181 3.44 3.24 -13.05
N GLY A 182 3.73 3.74 -14.25
CA GLY A 182 4.96 3.40 -14.94
C GLY A 182 6.16 4.13 -14.32
N LYS A 183 7.36 3.57 -14.49
CA LYS A 183 8.61 4.17 -14.00
C LYS A 183 8.81 5.60 -14.53
N ASP A 184 8.57 5.78 -15.82
CA ASP A 184 8.77 7.08 -16.48
C ASP A 184 7.75 8.12 -16.02
N GLU A 185 6.52 7.67 -15.71
CA GLU A 185 5.50 8.56 -15.14
C GLU A 185 5.90 9.03 -13.74
N LEU A 186 6.34 8.12 -12.86
CA LEU A 186 6.82 8.53 -11.53
C LEU A 186 8.01 9.47 -11.66
N ALA A 187 8.99 9.15 -12.50
CA ALA A 187 10.17 9.99 -12.73
C ALA A 187 9.81 11.40 -13.20
N SER A 188 8.85 11.51 -14.14
CA SER A 188 8.34 12.80 -14.59
C SER A 188 7.68 13.59 -13.46
N ARG A 189 6.75 12.97 -12.75
CA ARG A 189 5.97 13.65 -11.69
C ARG A 189 6.81 14.09 -10.51
N VAL A 190 7.79 13.28 -10.08
CA VAL A 190 8.72 13.68 -9.02
C VAL A 190 9.63 14.81 -9.48
N SER A 191 10.05 14.80 -10.77
CA SER A 191 10.83 15.88 -11.35
C SER A 191 10.04 17.19 -11.45
N ASP A 192 8.77 17.13 -11.89
CA ASP A 192 7.88 18.28 -11.98
C ASP A 192 7.62 18.90 -10.58
N ALA A 193 7.61 18.08 -9.55
CA ALA A 193 7.54 18.52 -8.17
C ALA A 193 8.88 19.04 -7.61
N GLY A 194 9.95 19.08 -8.39
CA GLY A 194 11.28 19.49 -7.94
C GLY A 194 11.95 18.50 -7.01
N LEU A 195 11.64 17.22 -7.16
CA LEU A 195 12.27 16.10 -6.48
C LEU A 195 13.18 15.34 -7.45
N GLN A 196 14.07 14.49 -6.94
CA GLN A 196 15.03 13.70 -7.74
C GLN A 196 14.88 12.22 -7.42
N LEU A 197 14.63 11.40 -8.45
CA LEU A 197 14.65 9.95 -8.35
C LEU A 197 16.10 9.47 -8.24
N GLU A 198 16.51 8.94 -7.08
CA GLU A 198 17.88 8.47 -6.84
C GLU A 198 18.02 6.95 -6.92
N GLY A 199 16.95 6.20 -6.63
CA GLY A 199 16.95 4.75 -6.67
C GLY A 199 15.61 4.19 -7.16
N TRP A 200 15.71 3.09 -7.92
CA TRP A 200 14.57 2.32 -8.38
C TRP A 200 14.92 0.84 -8.39
N TRP A 201 14.07 0.03 -7.77
CA TRP A 201 14.25 -1.42 -7.69
C TRP A 201 12.96 -2.12 -8.11
N ASP A 202 13.07 -3.01 -9.08
CA ASP A 202 12.00 -3.94 -9.41
C ASP A 202 11.83 -4.94 -8.26
N ARG A 203 10.61 -5.09 -7.81
CA ARG A 203 10.18 -5.98 -6.73
C ARG A 203 8.98 -6.83 -7.15
N SER A 204 8.76 -7.02 -8.44
CA SER A 204 7.57 -7.66 -9.00
C SER A 204 7.35 -9.07 -8.46
N VAL A 205 8.40 -9.82 -8.17
CA VAL A 205 8.31 -11.14 -7.51
C VAL A 205 7.56 -11.09 -6.19
N ALA A 206 7.57 -9.97 -5.49
CA ALA A 206 6.86 -9.81 -4.22
C ALA A 206 5.33 -9.92 -4.36
N ILE A 207 4.78 -9.64 -5.54
CA ILE A 207 3.35 -9.87 -5.82
C ILE A 207 3.07 -11.37 -5.83
N LEU A 208 3.90 -12.15 -6.52
CA LEU A 208 3.76 -13.61 -6.58
C LEU A 208 3.86 -14.23 -5.19
N ASP A 209 4.86 -13.83 -4.41
CA ASP A 209 5.03 -14.27 -3.03
C ASP A 209 3.83 -13.91 -2.14
N LEU A 210 3.19 -12.77 -2.37
CA LEU A 210 2.00 -12.35 -1.63
C LEU A 210 0.82 -13.27 -1.95
N ILE A 211 0.58 -13.55 -3.24
CA ILE A 211 -0.48 -14.45 -3.69
C ILE A 211 -0.26 -15.85 -3.11
N ASP A 212 0.94 -16.40 -3.24
CA ASP A 212 1.26 -17.76 -2.77
C ASP A 212 1.08 -17.89 -1.24
N ARG A 213 1.50 -16.86 -0.47
CA ARG A 213 1.26 -16.83 0.97
C ARG A 213 -0.22 -16.73 1.33
N ALA A 214 -0.99 -15.94 0.59
CA ALA A 214 -2.42 -15.80 0.80
C ALA A 214 -3.14 -17.12 0.55
N GLU A 215 -2.85 -17.80 -0.57
CA GLU A 215 -3.41 -19.10 -0.92
C GLU A 215 -3.03 -20.18 0.10
N ALA A 216 -1.78 -20.24 0.53
CA ALA A 216 -1.33 -21.18 1.55
C ALA A 216 -2.07 -20.98 2.88
N ARG A 217 -2.30 -19.74 3.32
CA ARG A 217 -3.04 -19.42 4.54
C ARG A 217 -4.51 -19.79 4.44
N VAL A 218 -5.14 -19.51 3.29
CA VAL A 218 -6.52 -19.94 3.02
C VAL A 218 -6.62 -21.47 3.04
N GLY A 219 -5.67 -22.17 2.44
CA GLY A 219 -5.60 -23.63 2.44
C GLY A 219 -5.48 -24.19 3.86
N LEU A 220 -4.54 -23.69 4.67
CA LEU A 220 -4.36 -24.11 6.05
C LEU A 220 -5.60 -23.86 6.92
N ALA A 221 -6.22 -22.68 6.78
CA ALA A 221 -7.43 -22.35 7.53
C ALA A 221 -8.61 -23.25 7.13
N THR A 222 -8.69 -23.62 5.86
CA THR A 222 -9.72 -24.55 5.34
C THR A 222 -9.56 -25.95 5.94
N VAL A 223 -8.32 -26.47 5.97
CA VAL A 223 -8.02 -27.77 6.59
C VAL A 223 -8.32 -27.73 8.09
N ALA A 224 -7.84 -26.72 8.81
CA ALA A 224 -8.07 -26.58 10.24
C ALA A 224 -9.57 -26.50 10.59
N ALA A 225 -10.35 -25.75 9.83
CA ALA A 225 -11.79 -25.66 10.01
C ALA A 225 -12.47 -27.02 9.81
N ARG A 226 -12.07 -27.77 8.78
CA ARG A 226 -12.59 -29.12 8.52
C ARG A 226 -12.28 -30.10 9.65
N ASP A 227 -11.04 -30.09 10.15
CA ASP A 227 -10.59 -31.00 11.20
C ASP A 227 -11.26 -30.70 12.55
N LEU A 228 -11.58 -29.43 12.80
CA LEU A 228 -12.31 -28.99 13.98
C LEU A 228 -13.83 -29.10 13.85
N GLY A 229 -14.35 -29.54 12.71
CA GLY A 229 -15.79 -29.60 12.43
C GLY A 229 -16.47 -28.21 12.42
N ILE A 230 -15.68 -27.16 12.17
CA ILE A 230 -16.16 -25.77 12.13
C ILE A 230 -16.59 -25.46 10.70
N SER A 231 -17.83 -24.99 10.51
CA SER A 231 -18.26 -24.48 9.22
C SER A 231 -17.51 -23.16 8.93
N LEU A 232 -16.82 -23.09 7.78
CA LEU A 232 -16.18 -21.85 7.31
C LEU A 232 -17.20 -20.71 7.20
N ALA A 233 -18.47 -21.00 6.93
CA ALA A 233 -19.55 -20.04 6.92
C ALA A 233 -19.83 -19.45 8.34
N SER A 234 -19.59 -20.22 9.42
CA SER A 234 -19.78 -19.73 10.79
C SER A 234 -18.64 -18.86 11.32
N LEU A 235 -17.47 -18.89 10.64
CA LEU A 235 -16.34 -18.02 10.92
C LEU A 235 -16.44 -16.64 10.19
N GLY A 236 -17.64 -16.30 9.68
CA GLY A 236 -17.79 -15.13 8.80
C GLY A 236 -17.12 -15.34 7.43
N GLY A 237 -16.89 -16.62 7.14
CA GLY A 237 -16.41 -17.22 5.89
C GLY A 237 -15.03 -16.73 5.43
N LEU A 238 -14.01 -17.58 5.53
CA LEU A 238 -12.88 -17.51 4.58
C LEU A 238 -13.38 -17.52 3.13
N THR A 239 -14.52 -18.17 2.88
CA THR A 239 -15.32 -18.06 1.64
C THR A 239 -16.10 -16.73 1.58
N GLY A 240 -16.24 -15.99 2.69
CA GLY A 240 -16.93 -14.70 2.76
C GLY A 240 -16.01 -13.51 2.45
N PHE A 241 -14.68 -13.66 2.52
CA PHE A 241 -13.78 -12.57 2.12
C PHE A 241 -13.94 -12.21 0.62
N PRO A 242 -13.96 -13.18 -0.34
CA PRO A 242 -14.40 -12.88 -1.69
C PRO A 242 -15.83 -12.35 -1.77
N ALA A 243 -16.75 -12.85 -0.94
CA ALA A 243 -18.14 -12.40 -0.95
C ALA A 243 -18.32 -10.96 -0.42
N VAL A 244 -17.46 -10.48 0.51
CA VAL A 244 -17.39 -9.06 0.91
C VAL A 244 -17.03 -8.18 -0.29
N LEU A 245 -16.26 -8.74 -1.24
CA LEU A 245 -15.87 -8.10 -2.50
C LEU A 245 -16.83 -8.41 -3.66
N GLY A 246 -17.93 -9.14 -3.41
CA GLY A 246 -18.85 -9.60 -4.45
C GLY A 246 -18.26 -10.69 -5.36
N LEU A 247 -17.21 -11.39 -4.93
CA LEU A 247 -16.49 -12.41 -5.69
C LEU A 247 -16.88 -13.82 -5.25
N THR A 248 -16.89 -14.78 -6.19
CA THR A 248 -16.87 -16.20 -5.87
C THR A 248 -15.44 -16.70 -5.64
N GLY A 249 -15.27 -17.90 -5.07
CA GLY A 249 -13.95 -18.51 -4.94
C GLY A 249 -13.28 -18.80 -6.29
N ASP A 250 -14.07 -19.03 -7.33
CA ASP A 250 -13.56 -19.23 -8.70
C ASP A 250 -13.13 -17.90 -9.34
N ASP A 251 -13.85 -16.80 -9.04
CA ASP A 251 -13.43 -15.47 -9.47
C ASP A 251 -12.10 -15.07 -8.83
N ALA A 252 -11.93 -15.34 -7.54
CA ALA A 252 -10.68 -15.02 -6.83
C ALA A 252 -9.49 -15.83 -7.39
N ARG A 253 -9.67 -17.10 -7.70
CA ARG A 253 -8.61 -17.93 -8.34
C ARG A 253 -8.25 -17.41 -9.72
N ARG A 254 -9.25 -17.19 -10.58
CA ARG A 254 -9.04 -16.64 -11.92
C ARG A 254 -8.28 -15.31 -11.86
N MET A 255 -8.67 -14.43 -10.96
CA MET A 255 -8.01 -13.15 -10.76
C MET A 255 -6.54 -13.33 -10.31
N ALA A 256 -6.27 -14.26 -9.39
CA ALA A 256 -4.91 -14.59 -8.98
C ALA A 256 -4.06 -15.12 -10.14
N ASP A 257 -4.63 -15.98 -10.99
CA ASP A 257 -3.94 -16.50 -12.16
C ASP A 257 -3.65 -15.40 -13.20
N GLU A 258 -4.62 -14.52 -13.49
CA GLU A 258 -4.42 -13.37 -14.38
C GLU A 258 -3.35 -12.39 -13.83
N VAL A 259 -3.31 -12.16 -12.52
CA VAL A 259 -2.26 -11.34 -11.89
C VAL A 259 -0.89 -12.02 -12.05
N ARG A 260 -0.80 -13.35 -11.86
CA ARG A 260 0.46 -14.08 -12.08
C ARG A 260 0.94 -13.96 -13.53
N ASP A 261 0.04 -14.15 -14.49
CA ASP A 261 0.36 -14.04 -15.91
C ASP A 261 0.83 -12.62 -16.26
N ALA A 262 0.14 -11.60 -15.77
CA ALA A 262 0.52 -10.20 -15.98
C ALA A 262 1.89 -9.85 -15.35
N VAL A 263 2.23 -10.40 -14.19
CA VAL A 263 3.55 -10.23 -13.58
C VAL A 263 4.61 -10.97 -14.38
N GLN A 264 4.34 -12.19 -14.86
CA GLN A 264 5.30 -12.97 -15.64
C GLN A 264 5.55 -12.37 -17.03
N SER A 265 4.53 -11.75 -17.63
CA SER A 265 4.67 -11.02 -18.91
C SER A 265 5.32 -9.63 -18.75
N GLY A 266 5.43 -9.11 -17.51
CA GLY A 266 5.96 -7.78 -17.23
C GLY A 266 4.93 -6.65 -17.41
N GLU A 267 3.67 -6.98 -17.66
CA GLU A 267 2.58 -6.00 -17.78
C GLU A 267 2.18 -5.39 -16.44
N LEU A 268 2.36 -6.17 -15.35
CA LEU A 268 2.14 -5.75 -13.97
C LEU A 268 3.41 -5.98 -13.17
N GLY A 269 3.74 -5.05 -12.30
CA GLY A 269 4.90 -5.18 -11.43
C GLY A 269 4.72 -4.47 -10.10
N TYR A 270 5.76 -4.51 -9.30
CA TYR A 270 5.89 -3.79 -8.05
C TYR A 270 7.27 -3.17 -7.97
N PHE A 271 7.35 -1.96 -7.50
CA PHE A 271 8.63 -1.27 -7.37
C PHE A 271 8.85 -0.72 -5.97
N ALA A 272 10.10 -0.47 -5.64
CA ALA A 272 10.52 0.40 -4.57
C ALA A 272 11.38 1.53 -5.14
N ALA A 273 11.22 2.74 -4.62
CA ALA A 273 11.96 3.91 -5.10
C ALA A 273 12.43 4.79 -3.94
N LEU A 274 13.55 5.43 -4.13
CA LEU A 274 14.10 6.45 -3.27
C LEU A 274 14.14 7.76 -4.05
N VAL A 275 13.46 8.76 -3.52
CA VAL A 275 13.30 10.08 -4.13
C VAL A 275 13.80 11.13 -3.15
N ARG A 276 14.64 12.03 -3.58
CA ARG A 276 15.24 13.07 -2.73
C ARG A 276 14.66 14.45 -2.99
N ARG A 277 14.39 15.19 -1.93
CA ARG A 277 14.21 16.63 -2.02
C ARG A 277 15.59 17.29 -2.05
N PRO A 278 15.98 17.97 -3.14
CA PRO A 278 17.27 18.65 -3.21
C PRO A 278 17.44 19.69 -2.11
N ILE A 279 18.70 19.93 -1.74
CA ILE A 279 19.06 21.08 -0.92
C ILE A 279 19.13 22.28 -1.87
N GLU A 280 18.24 23.23 -1.70
CA GLU A 280 18.28 24.47 -2.51
C GLU A 280 19.58 25.22 -2.18
N PRO A 281 20.38 25.60 -3.20
CA PRO A 281 21.53 26.46 -2.95
C PRO A 281 21.02 27.77 -2.38
N GLY A 282 21.55 28.16 -1.22
CA GLY A 282 21.22 29.40 -0.52
C GLY A 282 21.64 30.65 -1.31
#